data_c0b0c7bc831ac64a197960ce11160487
#
_entry.id   c0b0c7bc831ac64a197960ce11160487
#
_cell.length_a   1.000
_cell.length_b   1.000
_cell.length_c   1.000
_cell.angle_alpha   90.00
_cell.angle_beta   90.00
_cell.angle_gamma   90.00
#
_symmetry.space_group_name_H-M   'P 1'
#
loop_
_entity.id
_entity.type
_entity.pdbx_description
1 polymer ?
#
loop_
_entity_poly.entity_id
_entity_poly.type
_entity_poly.pdbx_seq_one_letter_code
_entity_poly.pdbx_strand_id
1 'polypeptide(L)'
;MNNALRTAVAVALVVAAVAGCSKKVKEVPPDTGTPPVDTGATTGGIVDSTPGRYTPADLDSDACLRQRVIYFDFDQDLLKEEFQATIGCHAKYLRDRPESRMTLEGNADERGTREYNLGLGERRGNAVMSAIGSPGQVTVVSYGEERPTCADSSEDCWQRNRRVEIVYTAK
;
A
#
# COMPACT_ATOMS: atom_id res chain seq x y z
N MET A 1 52.05 -3.73 30.71
CA MET A 1 53.12 -3.71 29.71
C MET A 1 52.44 -3.68 28.36
N ASN A 2 52.28 -2.45 27.85
CA ASN A 2 52.82 -1.87 26.60
C ASN A 2 52.40 -2.68 25.36
N ASN A 3 51.69 -2.16 24.35
CA ASN A 3 52.12 -1.06 23.49
C ASN A 3 50.95 -0.47 22.70
N ALA A 4 50.91 0.83 22.71
CA ALA A 4 50.23 1.65 21.70
C ALA A 4 50.90 1.50 20.34
N LEU A 5 50.11 1.37 19.27
CA LEU A 5 50.57 1.67 17.93
C LEU A 5 49.58 2.57 17.20
N ARG A 6 49.97 3.82 17.11
CA ARG A 6 49.35 4.88 16.28
C ARG A 6 49.63 4.60 14.82
N THR A 7 48.60 4.57 14.00
CA THR A 7 48.76 4.82 12.56
C THR A 7 47.77 5.89 12.12
N ALA A 8 48.35 7.06 11.82
CA ALA A 8 47.70 8.16 11.14
C ALA A 8 47.54 7.78 9.66
N VAL A 9 46.32 7.90 9.11
CA VAL A 9 46.10 7.83 7.66
C VAL A 9 45.56 9.17 7.21
N ALA A 10 46.29 9.74 6.27
CA ALA A 10 46.11 11.05 5.66
C ALA A 10 44.81 11.13 4.86
N VAL A 11 44.07 12.24 5.07
CA VAL A 11 42.92 12.65 4.26
C VAL A 11 43.45 13.29 2.97
N ALA A 12 43.22 12.66 1.83
CA ALA A 12 43.41 13.26 0.51
C ALA A 12 42.07 13.83 0.03
N LEU A 13 41.96 15.16 0.03
CA LEU A 13 40.87 15.92 -0.59
C LEU A 13 41.03 15.88 -2.11
N VAL A 14 40.11 15.22 -2.81
CA VAL A 14 39.97 15.35 -4.28
C VAL A 14 38.78 16.29 -4.53
N VAL A 15 39.11 17.50 -4.97
CA VAL A 15 38.14 18.47 -5.51
C VAL A 15 37.93 18.15 -6.99
N ALA A 16 36.78 17.60 -7.34
CA ALA A 16 36.36 17.45 -8.74
C ALA A 16 35.44 18.63 -9.11
N ALA A 17 35.95 19.51 -9.98
CA ALA A 17 35.17 20.57 -10.60
C ALA A 17 34.26 19.96 -11.69
N VAL A 18 32.94 20.09 -11.53
CA VAL A 18 31.97 19.71 -12.55
C VAL A 18 31.56 20.96 -13.34
N ALA A 19 32.01 21.02 -14.59
CA ALA A 19 31.62 22.04 -15.54
C ALA A 19 30.15 21.89 -15.94
N GLY A 20 29.36 22.93 -15.74
CA GLY A 20 27.93 23.00 -16.08
C GLY A 20 27.74 23.10 -17.60
N CYS A 21 26.97 22.18 -18.17
CA CYS A 21 26.36 22.34 -19.50
C CYS A 21 24.97 22.92 -19.36
N SER A 22 24.82 24.19 -19.66
CA SER A 22 23.56 24.90 -19.79
C SER A 22 22.91 24.50 -21.13
N LYS A 23 21.76 23.77 -21.09
CA LYS A 23 20.91 23.56 -22.28
C LYS A 23 19.86 24.68 -22.34
N LYS A 24 19.89 25.45 -23.44
CA LYS A 24 18.89 26.46 -23.80
C LYS A 24 17.49 25.81 -23.91
N VAL A 25 16.56 26.30 -23.11
CA VAL A 25 15.13 26.05 -23.25
C VAL A 25 14.61 26.84 -24.45
N LYS A 26 13.98 26.16 -25.40
CA LYS A 26 13.26 26.76 -26.52
C LYS A 26 11.91 27.24 -25.99
N GLU A 27 11.64 28.55 -26.06
CA GLU A 27 10.32 29.13 -25.82
C GLU A 27 9.35 28.66 -26.89
N VAL A 28 8.18 28.14 -26.45
CA VAL A 28 7.02 27.84 -27.28
C VAL A 28 6.03 29.00 -27.10
N PRO A 29 5.51 29.62 -28.17
CA PRO A 29 4.55 30.73 -28.07
C PRO A 29 3.19 30.23 -27.56
N PRO A 30 2.40 31.10 -26.85
CA PRO A 30 1.11 30.73 -26.31
C PRO A 30 0.07 30.61 -27.43
N ASP A 31 -0.53 29.41 -27.53
CA ASP A 31 -1.71 29.18 -28.36
C ASP A 31 -2.97 29.56 -27.57
N THR A 32 -3.62 30.64 -28.05
CA THR A 32 -4.90 31.14 -27.56
C THR A 32 -6.03 30.41 -28.28
N GLY A 33 -6.46 29.27 -27.72
CA GLY A 33 -7.65 28.56 -28.17
C GLY A 33 -8.58 28.26 -27.00
N THR A 34 -9.57 29.12 -26.78
CA THR A 34 -10.68 28.91 -25.83
C THR A 34 -11.70 27.95 -26.46
N PRO A 35 -11.97 26.76 -25.92
CA PRO A 35 -13.15 25.99 -26.32
C PRO A 35 -14.40 26.47 -25.56
N PRO A 36 -15.60 26.33 -26.14
CA PRO A 36 -16.84 26.85 -25.59
C PRO A 36 -17.29 26.16 -24.31
N VAL A 37 -17.73 26.95 -23.35
CA VAL A 37 -18.39 26.50 -22.12
C VAL A 37 -19.77 25.95 -22.48
N ASP A 38 -19.96 24.63 -22.31
CA ASP A 38 -21.29 24.02 -22.34
C ASP A 38 -21.87 24.05 -20.91
N THR A 39 -22.88 24.89 -20.72
CA THR A 39 -23.59 25.09 -19.45
C THR A 39 -24.70 24.05 -19.35
N GLY A 40 -24.35 22.83 -18.92
CA GLY A 40 -25.29 21.81 -18.51
C GLY A 40 -25.40 21.77 -16.99
N ALA A 41 -26.38 22.45 -16.40
CA ALA A 41 -26.70 22.37 -14.99
C ALA A 41 -27.25 20.96 -14.65
N THR A 42 -26.42 20.13 -14.00
CA THR A 42 -26.89 18.93 -13.32
C THR A 42 -26.50 19.07 -11.84
N THR A 43 -27.52 19.16 -11.00
CA THR A 43 -27.43 19.09 -9.54
C THR A 43 -26.94 17.70 -9.14
N GLY A 44 -25.64 17.50 -9.07
CA GLY A 44 -24.98 16.31 -8.58
C GLY A 44 -23.92 16.73 -7.59
N GLY A 45 -23.86 16.04 -6.43
CA GLY A 45 -22.99 16.35 -5.31
C GLY A 45 -21.56 16.74 -5.74
N ILE A 46 -20.91 17.54 -4.90
CA ILE A 46 -19.57 18.05 -5.11
C ILE A 46 -18.62 16.84 -5.29
N VAL A 47 -18.40 16.44 -6.53
CA VAL A 47 -17.32 15.52 -6.87
C VAL A 47 -16.03 16.33 -6.82
N ASP A 48 -15.24 16.14 -5.78
CA ASP A 48 -13.87 16.65 -5.69
C ASP A 48 -13.02 16.00 -6.80
N SER A 49 -13.13 16.58 -8.00
CA SER A 49 -12.41 16.10 -9.20
C SER A 49 -11.02 16.72 -9.27
N THR A 50 -10.26 16.68 -8.18
CA THR A 50 -8.84 17.02 -8.24
C THR A 50 -8.13 15.97 -9.09
N PRO A 51 -7.52 16.33 -10.24
CA PRO A 51 -6.86 15.35 -11.11
C PRO A 51 -5.84 14.51 -10.35
N GLY A 52 -5.95 13.19 -10.46
CA GLY A 52 -5.04 12.24 -9.81
C GLY A 52 -5.36 11.87 -8.36
N ARG A 53 -6.45 12.39 -7.76
CA ARG A 53 -6.96 11.92 -6.46
C ARG A 53 -8.02 10.86 -6.63
N TYR A 54 -7.94 9.84 -5.78
CA TYR A 54 -8.99 8.83 -5.69
C TYR A 54 -10.28 9.38 -5.07
N THR A 55 -11.41 8.90 -5.59
CA THR A 55 -12.76 9.15 -5.08
C THR A 55 -13.34 7.87 -4.47
N PRO A 56 -14.43 7.94 -3.67
CA PRO A 56 -15.09 6.73 -3.17
C PRO A 56 -15.55 5.75 -4.26
N ALA A 57 -15.91 6.26 -5.45
CA ALA A 57 -16.32 5.44 -6.60
C ALA A 57 -15.18 4.57 -7.15
N ASP A 58 -13.93 5.02 -7.00
CA ASP A 58 -12.75 4.30 -7.49
C ASP A 58 -12.52 2.98 -6.75
N LEU A 59 -13.03 2.84 -5.52
CA LEU A 59 -12.98 1.57 -4.77
C LEU A 59 -13.64 0.40 -5.52
N ASP A 60 -14.62 0.70 -6.37
CA ASP A 60 -15.38 -0.31 -7.10
C ASP A 60 -15.06 -0.31 -8.61
N SER A 61 -14.42 0.74 -9.13
CA SER A 61 -14.08 0.91 -10.56
C SER A 61 -12.60 0.71 -10.89
N ASP A 62 -11.68 1.13 -10.00
CA ASP A 62 -10.25 0.99 -10.23
C ASP A 62 -9.78 -0.46 -10.04
N ALA A 63 -9.06 -0.99 -11.04
CA ALA A 63 -8.63 -2.38 -11.05
C ALA A 63 -7.71 -2.74 -9.87
N CYS A 64 -6.87 -1.81 -9.42
CA CYS A 64 -5.95 -2.01 -8.31
C CYS A 64 -6.70 -1.97 -6.96
N LEU A 65 -7.60 -1.02 -6.76
CA LEU A 65 -8.38 -0.88 -5.52
C LEU A 65 -9.44 -1.99 -5.33
N ARG A 66 -9.81 -2.68 -6.40
CA ARG A 66 -10.68 -3.87 -6.35
C ARG A 66 -9.95 -5.12 -5.83
N GLN A 67 -8.63 -5.14 -5.89
CA GLN A 67 -7.82 -6.22 -5.32
C GLN A 67 -7.71 -6.02 -3.81
N ARG A 68 -8.60 -6.65 -3.05
CA ARG A 68 -8.72 -6.47 -1.60
C ARG A 68 -8.28 -7.68 -0.80
N VAL A 69 -7.57 -8.62 -1.41
CA VAL A 69 -7.09 -9.83 -0.73
C VAL A 69 -5.59 -9.97 -0.95
N ILE A 70 -4.87 -10.10 0.14
CA ILE A 70 -3.42 -10.32 0.18
C ILE A 70 -3.18 -11.74 0.70
N TYR A 71 -2.50 -12.57 -0.08
CA TYR A 71 -2.22 -13.96 0.28
C TYR A 71 -0.82 -14.15 0.85
N PHE A 72 -0.70 -15.15 1.75
CA PHE A 72 0.54 -15.50 2.43
C PHE A 72 0.91 -16.95 2.23
N ASP A 73 2.21 -17.26 2.36
CA ASP A 73 2.70 -18.62 2.37
C ASP A 73 2.41 -19.31 3.70
N PHE A 74 2.57 -20.63 3.72
CA PHE A 74 2.37 -21.43 4.92
C PHE A 74 3.28 -20.95 6.06
N ASP A 75 2.67 -20.70 7.21
CA ASP A 75 3.37 -20.26 8.43
C ASP A 75 4.19 -18.96 8.27
N GLN A 76 3.86 -18.12 7.27
CA GLN A 76 4.54 -16.84 7.00
C GLN A 76 3.59 -15.66 7.20
N ASP A 77 4.18 -14.54 7.63
CA ASP A 77 3.59 -13.20 7.68
C ASP A 77 4.36 -12.19 6.80
N LEU A 78 5.32 -12.68 6.00
CA LEU A 78 6.08 -11.87 5.05
C LEU A 78 5.23 -11.52 3.83
N LEU A 79 5.17 -10.22 3.50
CA LEU A 79 4.50 -9.73 2.29
C LEU A 79 5.28 -10.11 1.03
N LYS A 80 4.57 -10.72 0.07
CA LYS A 80 5.13 -11.05 -1.24
C LYS A 80 5.22 -9.79 -2.11
N GLU A 81 6.24 -9.74 -2.97
CA GLU A 81 6.46 -8.61 -3.87
C GLU A 81 5.27 -8.34 -4.81
N GLU A 82 4.57 -9.38 -5.22
CA GLU A 82 3.40 -9.29 -6.11
C GLU A 82 2.28 -8.39 -5.56
N PHE A 83 2.16 -8.24 -4.23
CA PHE A 83 1.15 -7.41 -3.58
C PHE A 83 1.59 -5.96 -3.32
N GLN A 84 2.84 -5.60 -3.59
CA GLN A 84 3.36 -4.25 -3.32
C GLN A 84 2.59 -3.18 -4.10
N ALA A 85 2.26 -3.44 -5.36
CA ALA A 85 1.48 -2.51 -6.19
C ALA A 85 0.07 -2.31 -5.62
N THR A 86 -0.62 -3.39 -5.26
CA THR A 86 -1.95 -3.36 -4.64
C THR A 86 -1.94 -2.55 -3.34
N ILE A 87 -0.98 -2.84 -2.46
CA ILE A 87 -0.82 -2.11 -1.19
C ILE A 87 -0.55 -0.63 -1.44
N GLY A 88 0.28 -0.29 -2.44
CA GLY A 88 0.56 1.08 -2.87
C GLY A 88 -0.68 1.86 -3.30
N CYS A 89 -1.61 1.21 -4.02
CA CYS A 89 -2.90 1.82 -4.41
C CYS A 89 -3.77 2.13 -3.18
N HIS A 90 -3.91 1.18 -2.25
CA HIS A 90 -4.67 1.39 -1.01
C HIS A 90 -4.04 2.46 -0.12
N ALA A 91 -2.70 2.50 -0.02
CA ALA A 91 -1.98 3.54 0.69
C ALA A 91 -2.22 4.92 0.07
N LYS A 92 -2.22 5.01 -1.28
CA LYS A 92 -2.56 6.26 -1.99
C LYS A 92 -4.01 6.66 -1.72
N TYR A 93 -4.96 5.72 -1.78
CA TYR A 93 -6.37 5.99 -1.51
C TYR A 93 -6.56 6.62 -0.12
N LEU A 94 -5.95 6.06 0.92
CA LEU A 94 -6.04 6.60 2.28
C LEU A 94 -5.39 7.99 2.42
N ARG A 95 -4.29 8.25 1.71
CA ARG A 95 -3.70 9.61 1.67
C ARG A 95 -4.61 10.62 0.99
N ASP A 96 -5.26 10.20 -0.08
CA ASP A 96 -6.19 11.07 -0.83
C ASP A 96 -7.49 11.31 -0.05
N ARG A 97 -7.88 10.37 0.84
CA ARG A 97 -9.14 10.36 1.60
C ARG A 97 -8.88 10.22 3.11
N PRO A 98 -8.49 11.30 3.81
CA PRO A 98 -8.16 11.25 5.24
C PRO A 98 -9.31 10.81 6.15
N GLU A 99 -10.55 10.97 5.70
CA GLU A 99 -11.77 10.52 6.38
C GLU A 99 -12.03 9.02 6.27
N SER A 100 -11.43 8.37 5.27
CA SER A 100 -11.63 6.94 5.02
C SER A 100 -11.00 6.09 6.12
N ARG A 101 -11.61 4.95 6.39
CA ARG A 101 -11.15 3.95 7.37
C ARG A 101 -11.20 2.57 6.75
N MET A 102 -10.24 1.72 7.13
CA MET A 102 -10.23 0.32 6.73
C MET A 102 -9.93 -0.60 7.90
N THR A 103 -10.44 -1.80 7.82
CA THR A 103 -10.08 -2.93 8.67
C THR A 103 -9.31 -3.96 7.84
N LEU A 104 -8.20 -4.44 8.36
CA LEU A 104 -7.43 -5.55 7.83
C LEU A 104 -7.81 -6.81 8.61
N GLU A 105 -8.50 -7.73 7.95
CA GLU A 105 -8.98 -8.96 8.53
C GLU A 105 -7.99 -10.09 8.27
N GLY A 106 -7.19 -10.45 9.29
CA GLY A 106 -6.14 -11.46 9.19
C GLY A 106 -6.68 -12.86 9.41
N ASN A 107 -6.33 -13.78 8.50
CA ASN A 107 -6.80 -15.16 8.52
C ASN A 107 -5.61 -16.14 8.36
N ALA A 108 -5.82 -17.37 8.83
CA ALA A 108 -4.92 -18.51 8.72
C ALA A 108 -5.65 -19.72 8.16
N ASP A 109 -4.91 -20.74 7.72
CA ASP A 109 -5.48 -22.06 7.46
C ASP A 109 -5.69 -22.85 8.78
N GLU A 110 -6.37 -23.99 8.70
CA GLU A 110 -6.76 -24.82 9.85
C GLU A 110 -5.61 -25.53 10.58
N ARG A 111 -4.38 -25.45 10.05
CA ARG A 111 -3.22 -26.16 10.63
C ARG A 111 -2.62 -25.37 11.78
N GLY A 112 -2.52 -26.01 12.96
CA GLY A 112 -2.00 -25.39 14.18
C GLY A 112 -3.01 -25.35 15.30
N THR A 113 -2.75 -24.55 16.32
CA THR A 113 -3.74 -24.28 17.38
C THR A 113 -4.48 -22.99 17.09
N ARG A 114 -5.70 -22.89 17.59
CA ARG A 114 -6.52 -21.68 17.46
C ARG A 114 -5.80 -20.41 17.92
N GLU A 115 -5.13 -20.48 19.08
CA GLU A 115 -4.38 -19.36 19.65
C GLU A 115 -3.21 -18.97 18.75
N TYR A 116 -2.49 -19.94 18.20
CA TYR A 116 -1.40 -19.71 17.27
C TYR A 116 -1.91 -19.02 16.00
N ASN A 117 -3.00 -19.52 15.42
CA ASN A 117 -3.59 -19.01 14.20
C ASN A 117 -4.17 -17.60 14.36
N LEU A 118 -4.74 -17.27 15.54
CA LEU A 118 -5.12 -15.90 15.88
C LEU A 118 -3.91 -14.97 15.88
N GLY A 119 -2.80 -15.37 16.52
CA GLY A 119 -1.57 -14.60 16.51
C GLY A 119 -0.95 -14.45 15.11
N LEU A 120 -1.00 -15.51 14.28
CA LEU A 120 -0.51 -15.46 12.90
C LEU A 120 -1.34 -14.52 12.03
N GLY A 121 -2.67 -14.58 12.14
CA GLY A 121 -3.56 -13.65 11.44
C GLY A 121 -3.31 -12.18 11.84
N GLU A 122 -3.07 -11.91 13.12
CA GLU A 122 -2.72 -10.58 13.61
C GLU A 122 -1.38 -10.09 13.03
N ARG A 123 -0.33 -10.93 13.03
CA ARG A 123 0.98 -10.57 12.43
C ARG A 123 0.85 -10.25 10.94
N ARG A 124 0.07 -11.03 10.18
CA ARG A 124 -0.23 -10.77 8.76
C ARG A 124 -0.91 -9.43 8.56
N GLY A 125 -1.96 -9.14 9.34
CA GLY A 125 -2.64 -7.85 9.32
C GLY A 125 -1.69 -6.69 9.61
N ASN A 126 -0.82 -6.84 10.61
CA ASN A 126 0.17 -5.82 10.99
C ASN A 126 1.24 -5.62 9.91
N ALA A 127 1.64 -6.67 9.18
CA ALA A 127 2.56 -6.56 8.04
C ALA A 127 1.95 -5.70 6.92
N VAL A 128 0.66 -5.93 6.59
CA VAL A 128 -0.06 -5.11 5.60
C VAL A 128 -0.24 -3.67 6.11
N MET A 129 -0.65 -3.46 7.37
CA MET A 129 -0.80 -2.13 7.97
C MET A 129 0.51 -1.33 7.91
N SER A 130 1.63 -1.97 8.24
CA SER A 130 2.95 -1.35 8.20
C SER A 130 3.34 -0.92 6.77
N ALA A 131 3.01 -1.73 5.77
CA ALA A 131 3.29 -1.42 4.38
C ALA A 131 2.37 -0.31 3.81
N ILE A 132 1.13 -0.20 4.26
CA ILE A 132 0.20 0.90 3.94
C ILE A 132 0.70 2.23 4.55
N GLY A 133 1.23 2.21 5.77
CA GLY A 133 1.82 3.38 6.41
C GLY A 133 0.81 4.45 6.88
N SER A 134 -0.45 4.08 7.15
CA SER A 134 -1.51 4.99 7.59
C SER A 134 -2.18 4.49 8.89
N PRO A 135 -1.45 4.40 10.01
CA PRO A 135 -1.93 3.72 11.23
C PRO A 135 -3.18 4.36 11.86
N GLY A 136 -3.40 5.67 11.64
CA GLY A 136 -4.61 6.36 12.13
C GLY A 136 -5.90 6.05 11.35
N GLN A 137 -5.79 5.39 10.20
CA GLN A 137 -6.92 5.05 9.32
C GLN A 137 -7.14 3.53 9.21
N VAL A 138 -6.24 2.72 9.77
CA VAL A 138 -6.22 1.26 9.62
C VAL A 138 -6.37 0.59 10.97
N THR A 139 -7.26 -0.39 11.04
CA THR A 139 -7.44 -1.29 12.20
C THR A 139 -7.13 -2.72 11.77
N VAL A 140 -6.48 -3.48 12.62
CA VAL A 140 -6.22 -4.91 12.38
C VAL A 140 -7.16 -5.74 13.27
N VAL A 141 -7.80 -6.74 12.68
CA VAL A 141 -8.58 -7.76 13.39
C VAL A 141 -8.13 -9.13 12.91
N SER A 142 -7.85 -10.05 13.81
CA SER A 142 -7.53 -11.42 13.45
C SER A 142 -8.71 -12.34 13.73
N TYR A 143 -9.01 -13.18 12.76
CA TYR A 143 -9.96 -14.29 12.91
C TYR A 143 -9.23 -15.64 12.99
N GLY A 144 -7.90 -15.67 12.78
CA GLY A 144 -7.18 -16.93 12.73
C GLY A 144 -7.79 -17.88 11.70
N GLU A 145 -8.17 -19.09 12.13
CA GLU A 145 -8.80 -20.11 11.28
C GLU A 145 -10.34 -20.06 11.29
N GLU A 146 -10.97 -19.12 12.04
CA GLU A 146 -12.40 -19.12 12.31
C GLU A 146 -13.28 -18.67 11.14
N ARG A 147 -12.68 -18.03 10.11
CA ARG A 147 -13.40 -17.58 8.92
C ARG A 147 -12.80 -18.16 7.62
N PRO A 148 -12.90 -19.46 7.42
CA PRO A 148 -12.40 -20.07 6.20
C PRO A 148 -13.25 -19.65 4.99
N THR A 149 -12.59 -19.38 3.86
CA THR A 149 -13.26 -19.23 2.55
C THR A 149 -13.42 -20.56 1.84
N CYS A 150 -12.71 -21.57 2.31
CA CYS A 150 -12.69 -22.92 1.79
C CYS A 150 -12.52 -23.90 2.94
N ALA A 151 -13.27 -25.01 2.92
CA ALA A 151 -13.33 -26.00 4.01
C ALA A 151 -12.66 -27.33 3.66
N ASP A 152 -12.08 -27.47 2.46
CA ASP A 152 -11.38 -28.70 2.05
C ASP A 152 -9.97 -28.74 2.64
N SER A 153 -9.54 -29.90 3.12
CA SER A 153 -8.16 -30.14 3.58
C SER A 153 -7.22 -30.37 2.40
N SER A 154 -6.99 -29.33 1.60
CA SER A 154 -6.09 -29.33 0.44
C SER A 154 -5.24 -28.07 0.39
N GLU A 155 -4.06 -28.13 -0.25
CA GLU A 155 -3.18 -26.96 -0.33
C GLU A 155 -3.84 -25.78 -1.06
N ASP A 156 -4.62 -26.03 -2.11
CA ASP A 156 -5.35 -25.00 -2.83
C ASP A 156 -6.38 -24.27 -1.93
N CYS A 157 -7.01 -25.02 -1.03
CA CYS A 157 -7.94 -24.48 -0.07
C CYS A 157 -7.21 -23.72 1.04
N TRP A 158 -6.17 -24.31 1.61
CA TRP A 158 -5.36 -23.65 2.63
C TRP A 158 -4.73 -22.34 2.14
N GLN A 159 -4.25 -22.31 0.88
CA GLN A 159 -3.71 -21.09 0.27
C GLN A 159 -4.76 -19.97 0.23
N ARG A 160 -6.03 -20.25 -0.04
CA ARG A 160 -7.12 -19.26 -0.03
C ARG A 160 -7.46 -18.79 1.38
N ASN A 161 -7.25 -19.63 2.39
CA ASN A 161 -7.49 -19.28 3.79
C ASN A 161 -6.37 -18.41 4.38
N ARG A 162 -5.11 -18.57 3.93
CA ARG A 162 -3.96 -17.75 4.37
C ARG A 162 -4.00 -16.37 3.73
N ARG A 163 -4.84 -15.48 4.26
CA ARG A 163 -5.07 -14.16 3.65
C ARG A 163 -5.26 -13.04 4.66
N VAL A 164 -5.11 -11.84 4.18
CA VAL A 164 -5.63 -10.61 4.80
C VAL A 164 -6.63 -9.98 3.85
N GLU A 165 -7.82 -9.70 4.32
CA GLU A 165 -8.85 -8.98 3.57
C GLU A 165 -8.82 -7.50 3.93
N ILE A 166 -8.93 -6.63 2.93
CA ILE A 166 -8.99 -5.18 3.07
C ILE A 166 -10.46 -4.76 3.01
N VAL A 167 -11.01 -4.35 4.14
CA VAL A 167 -12.42 -3.95 4.27
C VAL A 167 -12.50 -2.47 4.58
N TYR A 168 -13.10 -1.67 3.70
CA TYR A 168 -13.35 -0.26 3.96
C TYR A 168 -14.59 -0.09 4.84
N THR A 169 -14.42 0.53 6.00
CA THR A 169 -15.48 0.79 6.99
C THR A 169 -16.00 2.22 6.89
N ALA A 170 -15.21 3.15 6.33
CA ALA A 170 -15.63 4.48 5.87
C ALA A 170 -14.92 4.80 4.54
N LYS A 171 -15.66 5.37 3.60
CA LYS A 171 -15.22 5.62 2.21
C LYS A 171 -15.05 7.09 1.91
#